data_cc20a48897df506b845e87752da41e3d
#
_entry.id   cc20a48897df506b845e87752da41e3d
#
_cell.length_a   1.000
_cell.length_b   1.000
_cell.length_c   1.000
_cell.angle_alpha   90.00
_cell.angle_beta   90.00
_cell.angle_gamma   90.00
#
_symmetry.space_group_name_H-M   'P 1'
#
loop_
_entity.id
_entity.type
_entity.pdbx_description
1 polymer ?
#
loop_
_entity_poly.entity_id
_entity_poly.type
_entity_poly.pdbx_seq_one_letter_code
_entity_poly.pdbx_strand_id
1 'polypeptide(L)'
;METDLRHLQNGSDVRGVALAVPGGGAVNLTEGACERIAGAFVRWLAHQAGKTPEQLRVGVGHDSRLTAESLKCAAVRGIRAQGAAAMDCGLASTPAMFMGTVFSDTAFDGSVMLTASHLPKERNGMKFFTRDGGLDKPDITALLELAADVAEMPGDNGPAESCSLMTEYADSLREKIVRGVGRGERPLSGLHIVVDAGNGAGGFFTRDVLEPLGADCSGSQFLEPDGNFPNHIPNPENQQAMEAVRGAVLKHGADLGLIFDTDVDRMSAVLPDGTEVNRDAIIALAAAILAPDCPGGTIVTDSVTSDRLTAFLEEKLGLKHRRFQRGYKNVINEAIRLNAEGINCPMAMETSGHGALQENYFLDDGAYLAVKLAVALARHGHLGNLIAELPPAVEETERRIPLSGADFQKKGAAALAAFARRAQERGISLAPTCEGVRLSLPDGWMLLRQSLHDPLLPLNAEGKRLGDCRKLLSLAKELLAGLDGLDLSVLDSSI
;
A
#
# COMPACT_ATOMS: atom_id res chain seq x y z
N MET A 1 -26.30 10.23 19.81
CA MET A 1 -25.11 10.12 18.93
C MET A 1 -24.45 8.78 19.21
N GLU A 2 -24.02 8.09 18.20
CA GLU A 2 -23.32 6.81 18.35
C GLU A 2 -21.98 7.08 19.06
N THR A 3 -21.85 6.59 20.27
CA THR A 3 -20.64 6.80 21.09
C THR A 3 -19.55 5.78 20.77
N ASP A 4 -19.92 4.62 20.23
CA ASP A 4 -18.99 3.55 19.88
C ASP A 4 -18.48 3.69 18.43
N LEU A 5 -17.21 4.08 18.28
CA LEU A 5 -16.54 4.25 16.98
C LEU A 5 -15.69 3.03 16.56
N ARG A 6 -15.68 1.93 17.35
CA ARG A 6 -14.85 0.75 17.07
C ARG A 6 -15.19 0.06 15.76
N HIS A 7 -16.42 0.23 15.25
CA HIS A 7 -16.83 -0.28 13.95
C HIS A 7 -16.09 0.38 12.76
N LEU A 8 -15.40 1.53 12.98
CA LEU A 8 -14.57 2.19 11.98
C LEU A 8 -13.15 1.62 11.92
N GLN A 9 -12.76 0.72 12.84
CA GLN A 9 -11.43 0.12 12.80
C GLN A 9 -11.30 -0.82 11.60
N ASN A 10 -10.27 -0.59 10.79
CA ASN A 10 -9.87 -1.44 9.68
C ASN A 10 -8.36 -1.72 9.76
N GLY A 11 -8.02 -2.80 10.48
CA GLY A 11 -6.62 -3.12 10.76
C GLY A 11 -5.92 -2.03 11.58
N SER A 12 -4.89 -1.45 11.01
CA SER A 12 -4.08 -0.34 11.55
C SER A 12 -4.58 1.05 11.14
N ASP A 13 -5.75 1.14 10.48
CA ASP A 13 -6.35 2.38 10.01
C ASP A 13 -7.78 2.54 10.56
N VAL A 14 -8.31 3.76 10.43
CA VAL A 14 -9.73 4.06 10.54
C VAL A 14 -10.30 4.17 9.13
N ARG A 15 -11.41 3.49 8.82
CA ARG A 15 -12.07 3.52 7.52
C ARG A 15 -13.58 3.56 7.67
N GLY A 16 -14.26 4.35 6.84
CA GLY A 16 -15.72 4.43 6.86
C GLY A 16 -16.32 4.90 5.53
N VAL A 17 -17.64 4.91 5.47
CA VAL A 17 -18.39 5.61 4.42
C VAL A 17 -18.48 7.08 4.84
N ALA A 18 -17.92 7.98 4.03
CA ALA A 18 -17.87 9.40 4.33
C ALA A 18 -18.77 10.24 3.41
N LEU A 19 -19.13 9.69 2.23
CA LEU A 19 -20.00 10.36 1.26
C LEU A 19 -21.26 9.52 1.00
N ALA A 20 -22.43 10.15 1.09
CA ALA A 20 -23.69 9.52 0.71
C ALA A 20 -23.78 9.41 -0.83
N VAL A 21 -23.95 8.19 -1.33
CA VAL A 21 -24.19 7.94 -2.76
C VAL A 21 -25.43 7.06 -2.94
N PRO A 22 -26.18 7.19 -4.06
CA PRO A 22 -27.33 6.35 -4.34
C PRO A 22 -26.96 4.84 -4.30
N GLY A 23 -27.68 4.07 -3.49
CA GLY A 23 -27.43 2.64 -3.33
C GLY A 23 -26.20 2.27 -2.47
N GLY A 24 -25.49 3.26 -1.94
CA GLY A 24 -24.35 3.07 -1.05
C GLY A 24 -24.74 2.78 0.40
N GLY A 25 -23.75 2.51 1.25
CA GLY A 25 -23.93 2.34 2.69
C GLY A 25 -24.25 3.66 3.40
N ALA A 26 -24.76 3.54 4.64
CA ALA A 26 -24.97 4.72 5.49
C ALA A 26 -23.63 5.38 5.83
N VAL A 27 -23.60 6.72 5.83
CA VAL A 27 -22.42 7.49 6.26
C VAL A 27 -22.18 7.21 7.74
N ASN A 28 -20.96 6.75 8.06
CA ASN A 28 -20.54 6.43 9.42
C ASN A 28 -19.20 7.10 9.81
N LEU A 29 -18.38 7.51 8.84
CA LEU A 29 -17.24 8.39 9.10
C LEU A 29 -17.70 9.84 8.86
N THR A 30 -18.34 10.41 9.87
CA THR A 30 -18.85 11.77 9.88
C THR A 30 -17.78 12.78 10.31
N GLU A 31 -18.01 14.08 10.09
CA GLU A 31 -17.13 15.13 10.65
C GLU A 31 -17.01 15.03 12.16
N GLY A 32 -18.12 14.78 12.89
CA GLY A 32 -18.09 14.62 14.35
C GLY A 32 -17.27 13.38 14.77
N ALA A 33 -17.36 12.27 14.05
CA ALA A 33 -16.51 11.10 14.31
C ALA A 33 -15.04 11.44 14.07
N CYS A 34 -14.71 12.09 12.96
CA CYS A 34 -13.35 12.51 12.61
C CYS A 34 -12.77 13.47 13.66
N GLU A 35 -13.54 14.47 14.10
CA GLU A 35 -13.15 15.42 15.15
C GLU A 35 -12.80 14.71 16.46
N ARG A 36 -13.67 13.79 16.91
CA ARG A 36 -13.44 13.02 18.15
C ARG A 36 -12.23 12.11 18.05
N ILE A 37 -12.04 11.43 16.91
CA ILE A 37 -10.89 10.54 16.69
C ILE A 37 -9.59 11.34 16.65
N ALA A 38 -9.56 12.49 15.98
CA ALA A 38 -8.39 13.36 15.94
C ALA A 38 -8.06 13.96 17.33
N GLY A 39 -9.08 14.33 18.12
CA GLY A 39 -8.89 14.74 19.51
C GLY A 39 -8.36 13.62 20.40
N ALA A 40 -8.85 12.41 20.21
CA ALA A 40 -8.34 11.22 20.91
C ALA A 40 -6.88 10.93 20.55
N PHE A 41 -6.49 11.15 19.28
CA PHE A 41 -5.09 11.00 18.86
C PHE A 41 -4.16 11.94 19.63
N VAL A 42 -4.56 13.19 19.87
CA VAL A 42 -3.77 14.11 20.69
C VAL A 42 -3.59 13.58 22.12
N ARG A 43 -4.65 13.04 22.74
CA ARG A 43 -4.56 12.45 24.11
C ARG A 43 -3.65 11.23 24.14
N TRP A 44 -3.80 10.36 23.16
CA TRP A 44 -2.96 9.17 22.99
C TRP A 44 -1.49 9.58 22.81
N LEU A 45 -1.22 10.53 21.90
CA LEU A 45 0.13 11.02 21.59
C LEU A 45 0.78 11.69 22.79
N ALA A 46 0.03 12.54 23.54
CA ALA A 46 0.49 13.18 24.76
C ALA A 46 0.94 12.15 25.81
N HIS A 47 0.15 11.07 25.97
CA HIS A 47 0.50 9.97 26.88
C HIS A 47 1.77 9.23 26.42
N GLN A 48 1.88 8.89 25.13
CA GLN A 48 3.04 8.17 24.58
C GLN A 48 4.33 9.01 24.66
N ALA A 49 4.24 10.30 24.34
CA ALA A 49 5.38 11.20 24.32
C ALA A 49 5.76 11.76 25.72
N GLY A 50 4.92 11.55 26.75
CA GLY A 50 5.10 12.17 28.07
C GLY A 50 5.04 13.70 28.03
N LYS A 51 4.24 14.27 27.11
CA LYS A 51 4.06 15.71 26.89
C LYS A 51 2.65 16.13 27.28
N THR A 52 2.45 17.44 27.50
CA THR A 52 1.10 18.01 27.54
C THR A 52 0.59 18.28 26.13
N PRO A 53 -0.75 18.31 25.88
CA PRO A 53 -1.29 18.60 24.56
C PRO A 53 -0.76 19.90 23.95
N GLU A 54 -0.56 20.96 24.73
CA GLU A 54 -0.08 22.28 24.30
C GLU A 54 1.38 22.25 23.77
N GLN A 55 2.12 21.19 24.08
CA GLN A 55 3.49 20.96 23.59
C GLN A 55 3.53 20.18 22.29
N LEU A 56 2.38 19.72 21.80
CA LEU A 56 2.30 18.88 20.61
C LEU A 56 2.01 19.69 19.36
N ARG A 57 2.69 19.29 18.26
CA ARG A 57 2.43 19.73 16.89
C ARG A 57 1.95 18.55 16.07
N VAL A 58 0.74 18.63 15.53
CA VAL A 58 0.12 17.55 14.76
C VAL A 58 -0.15 17.99 13.32
N GLY A 59 0.47 17.33 12.35
CA GLY A 59 0.21 17.55 10.93
C GLY A 59 -1.11 16.92 10.50
N VAL A 60 -1.87 17.60 9.64
CA VAL A 60 -3.09 17.06 9.01
C VAL A 60 -3.02 17.29 7.50
N GLY A 61 -3.02 16.21 6.75
CA GLY A 61 -3.05 16.24 5.30
C GLY A 61 -4.15 15.32 4.74
N HIS A 62 -4.40 15.43 3.44
CA HIS A 62 -5.45 14.65 2.78
C HIS A 62 -5.09 14.33 1.33
N ASP A 63 -5.71 13.28 0.79
CA ASP A 63 -5.69 12.95 -0.64
C ASP A 63 -6.76 13.74 -1.43
N SER A 64 -7.01 13.36 -2.68
CA SER A 64 -7.94 14.04 -3.60
C SER A 64 -9.43 13.78 -3.34
N ARG A 65 -9.82 12.99 -2.33
CA ARG A 65 -11.21 12.58 -2.10
C ARG A 65 -12.15 13.72 -1.83
N LEU A 66 -13.42 13.62 -2.30
CA LEU A 66 -14.42 14.68 -2.23
C LEU A 66 -14.73 15.15 -0.80
N THR A 67 -14.60 14.27 0.19
CA THR A 67 -14.84 14.58 1.60
C THR A 67 -13.59 14.99 2.37
N ALA A 68 -12.44 15.07 1.68
CA ALA A 68 -11.15 15.28 2.33
C ALA A 68 -11.08 16.62 3.06
N GLU A 69 -11.50 17.70 2.42
CA GLU A 69 -11.41 19.05 3.02
C GLU A 69 -12.32 19.19 4.25
N SER A 70 -13.56 18.69 4.20
CA SER A 70 -14.48 18.77 5.35
C SER A 70 -13.97 17.94 6.53
N LEU A 71 -13.44 16.74 6.28
CA LEU A 71 -12.86 15.89 7.31
C LEU A 71 -11.54 16.47 7.86
N LYS A 72 -10.71 17.14 7.02
CA LYS A 72 -9.52 17.87 7.47
C LYS A 72 -9.91 18.98 8.45
N CYS A 73 -10.88 19.78 8.10
CA CYS A 73 -11.39 20.83 9.00
C CYS A 73 -11.88 20.25 10.33
N ALA A 74 -12.57 19.11 10.31
CA ALA A 74 -13.01 18.42 11.51
C ALA A 74 -11.84 17.88 12.34
N ALA A 75 -10.84 17.26 11.71
CA ALA A 75 -9.64 16.78 12.40
C ALA A 75 -8.87 17.93 13.06
N VAL A 76 -8.70 19.05 12.36
CA VAL A 76 -8.05 20.27 12.89
C VAL A 76 -8.81 20.77 14.13
N ARG A 77 -10.16 20.85 14.08
CA ARG A 77 -10.95 21.25 15.26
C ARG A 77 -10.69 20.32 16.45
N GLY A 78 -10.75 19.00 16.22
CA GLY A 78 -10.52 18.01 17.25
C GLY A 78 -9.14 18.10 17.90
N ILE A 79 -8.09 18.32 17.11
CA ILE A 79 -6.72 18.52 17.59
C ILE A 79 -6.63 19.78 18.45
N ARG A 80 -7.12 20.91 17.95
CA ARG A 80 -7.07 22.20 18.66
C ARG A 80 -7.92 22.22 19.92
N ALA A 81 -9.06 21.54 19.92
CA ALA A 81 -9.91 21.40 21.09
C ALA A 81 -9.21 20.69 22.27
N GLN A 82 -8.16 19.93 22.02
CA GLN A 82 -7.31 19.35 23.07
C GLN A 82 -6.13 20.25 23.47
N GLY A 83 -5.93 21.40 22.82
CA GLY A 83 -4.83 22.34 23.09
C GLY A 83 -3.60 22.17 22.21
N ALA A 84 -3.53 21.18 21.34
CA ALA A 84 -2.39 20.95 20.45
C ALA A 84 -2.38 21.91 19.25
N ALA A 85 -1.19 22.20 18.72
CA ALA A 85 -1.04 22.93 17.47
C ALA A 85 -1.37 22.02 16.29
N ALA A 86 -2.33 22.44 15.45
CA ALA A 86 -2.68 21.74 14.22
C ALA A 86 -2.04 22.44 13.02
N MET A 87 -1.31 21.66 12.19
CA MET A 87 -0.60 22.12 11.01
C MET A 87 -1.33 21.61 9.76
N ASP A 88 -1.88 22.52 8.94
CA ASP A 88 -2.57 22.18 7.70
C ASP A 88 -1.55 21.93 6.57
N CYS A 89 -1.39 20.66 6.18
CA CYS A 89 -0.52 20.23 5.08
C CYS A 89 -1.24 20.23 3.73
N GLY A 90 -2.55 20.48 3.68
CA GLY A 90 -3.35 20.48 2.45
C GLY A 90 -3.36 19.12 1.75
N LEU A 91 -3.37 19.18 0.41
CA LEU A 91 -3.20 17.97 -0.42
C LEU A 91 -1.79 17.40 -0.19
N ALA A 92 -1.73 16.18 0.31
CA ALA A 92 -0.49 15.52 0.68
C ALA A 92 -0.51 14.04 0.28
N SER A 93 0.64 13.40 0.32
CA SER A 93 0.77 11.95 0.20
C SER A 93 0.93 11.29 1.57
N THR A 94 0.51 10.03 1.70
CA THR A 94 0.69 9.23 2.92
C THR A 94 2.16 9.21 3.37
N PRO A 95 3.16 8.93 2.49
CA PRO A 95 4.56 8.98 2.90
C PRO A 95 5.03 10.37 3.33
N ALA A 96 4.57 11.44 2.70
CA ALA A 96 4.93 12.79 3.12
C ALA A 96 4.44 13.09 4.55
N MET A 97 3.23 12.63 4.91
CA MET A 97 2.70 12.83 6.26
C MET A 97 3.55 12.15 7.34
N PHE A 98 4.06 10.94 7.06
CA PHE A 98 5.04 10.31 7.94
C PHE A 98 6.35 11.13 7.98
N MET A 99 6.89 11.51 6.81
CA MET A 99 8.16 12.25 6.74
C MET A 99 8.11 13.59 7.48
N GLY A 100 6.92 14.21 7.60
CA GLY A 100 6.73 15.41 8.43
C GLY A 100 7.01 15.19 9.92
N THR A 101 7.00 13.94 10.41
CA THR A 101 7.44 13.61 11.78
C THR A 101 8.96 13.42 11.88
N VAL A 102 9.64 13.25 10.73
CA VAL A 102 11.09 12.98 10.63
C VAL A 102 11.88 14.25 10.30
N PHE A 103 11.35 15.07 9.39
CA PHE A 103 12.01 16.30 8.95
C PHE A 103 12.18 17.29 10.10
N SER A 104 13.29 18.03 10.08
CA SER A 104 13.63 19.00 11.13
C SER A 104 12.75 20.24 11.10
N ASP A 105 12.30 20.68 9.94
CA ASP A 105 11.58 21.94 9.77
C ASP A 105 10.09 21.78 10.13
N THR A 106 9.47 20.67 9.74
CA THR A 106 8.10 20.34 10.17
C THR A 106 8.05 19.79 11.58
N ALA A 107 8.91 18.84 11.94
CA ALA A 107 9.09 18.26 13.28
C ALA A 107 7.77 17.96 14.00
N PHE A 108 6.81 17.33 13.33
CA PHE A 108 5.54 16.94 13.94
C PHE A 108 5.77 15.86 15.01
N ASP A 109 5.09 15.98 16.15
CA ASP A 109 5.02 14.91 17.15
C ASP A 109 4.20 13.72 16.63
N GLY A 110 3.22 14.01 15.79
CA GLY A 110 2.44 13.02 15.04
C GLY A 110 1.73 13.65 13.86
N SER A 111 1.19 12.83 12.97
CA SER A 111 0.43 13.32 11.82
C SER A 111 -0.77 12.42 11.50
N VAL A 112 -1.76 13.03 10.86
CA VAL A 112 -3.00 12.39 10.40
C VAL A 112 -3.11 12.55 8.90
N MET A 113 -3.22 11.45 8.17
CA MET A 113 -3.53 11.42 6.75
C MET A 113 -4.98 11.00 6.51
N LEU A 114 -5.74 11.88 5.89
CA LEU A 114 -7.12 11.61 5.48
C LEU A 114 -7.12 10.96 4.10
N THR A 115 -7.36 9.67 4.08
CA THR A 115 -7.33 8.85 2.87
C THR A 115 -8.09 7.54 3.07
N ALA A 116 -8.60 6.99 1.99
CA ALA A 116 -9.04 5.60 1.92
C ALA A 116 -8.26 4.82 0.84
N SER A 117 -7.05 5.32 0.46
CA SER A 117 -6.23 4.69 -0.58
C SER A 117 -7.08 4.46 -1.86
N HIS A 118 -7.04 3.29 -2.45
CA HIS A 118 -7.75 2.91 -3.68
C HIS A 118 -9.25 2.56 -3.51
N LEU A 119 -9.81 2.68 -2.31
CA LEU A 119 -11.23 2.36 -2.08
C LEU A 119 -12.15 3.30 -2.85
N PRO A 120 -13.41 2.90 -3.14
CA PRO A 120 -14.38 3.70 -3.86
C PRO A 120 -14.56 5.11 -3.29
N LYS A 121 -15.02 6.05 -4.11
CA LYS A 121 -15.08 7.49 -3.79
C LYS A 121 -15.92 7.86 -2.58
N GLU A 122 -16.90 7.04 -2.20
CA GLU A 122 -17.74 7.23 -1.03
C GLU A 122 -17.03 6.88 0.29
N ARG A 123 -15.88 6.20 0.21
CA ARG A 123 -15.06 5.85 1.38
C ARG A 123 -14.07 6.98 1.70
N ASN A 124 -13.76 7.12 2.99
CA ASN A 124 -12.61 7.85 3.46
C ASN A 124 -12.07 7.18 4.73
N GLY A 125 -10.99 7.70 5.28
CA GLY A 125 -10.35 7.13 6.46
C GLY A 125 -9.31 8.05 7.06
N MET A 126 -8.65 7.55 8.10
CA MET A 126 -7.56 8.25 8.79
C MET A 126 -6.44 7.25 9.04
N LYS A 127 -5.23 7.60 8.58
CA LYS A 127 -3.98 6.94 8.95
C LYS A 127 -3.23 7.85 9.92
N PHE A 128 -2.56 7.27 10.90
CA PHE A 128 -1.87 8.00 11.96
C PHE A 128 -0.40 7.62 11.99
N PHE A 129 0.45 8.60 12.16
CA PHE A 129 1.89 8.42 12.18
C PHE A 129 2.52 9.11 13.39
N THR A 130 3.57 8.49 13.89
CA THR A 130 4.56 9.07 14.78
C THR A 130 5.93 8.91 14.13
N ARG A 131 6.99 9.38 14.78
CA ARG A 131 8.36 9.18 14.29
C ARG A 131 8.76 7.70 14.22
N ASP A 132 8.08 6.84 14.96
CA ASP A 132 8.35 5.39 15.00
C ASP A 132 7.62 4.62 13.89
N GLY A 133 6.79 5.30 13.09
CA GLY A 133 6.03 4.72 11.99
C GLY A 133 4.53 4.96 12.10
N GLY A 134 3.75 4.28 11.27
CA GLY A 134 2.29 4.26 11.37
C GLY A 134 1.84 3.48 12.61
N LEU A 135 0.70 3.84 13.18
CA LEU A 135 0.11 3.15 14.32
C LEU A 135 -0.24 1.69 13.97
N ASP A 136 -0.13 0.80 14.95
CA ASP A 136 -0.53 -0.60 14.83
C ASP A 136 -1.99 -0.82 15.24
N LYS A 137 -2.52 -2.01 14.94
CA LYS A 137 -3.91 -2.36 15.25
C LYS A 137 -4.29 -2.15 16.73
N PRO A 138 -3.48 -2.54 17.74
CA PRO A 138 -3.76 -2.24 19.14
C PRO A 138 -3.86 -0.75 19.45
N ASP A 139 -3.01 0.08 18.83
CA ASP A 139 -3.02 1.53 19.02
C ASP A 139 -4.31 2.14 18.50
N ILE A 140 -4.78 1.70 17.31
CA ILE A 140 -6.07 2.15 16.76
C ILE A 140 -7.22 1.71 17.67
N THR A 141 -7.18 0.51 18.25
CA THR A 141 -8.19 0.07 19.21
C THR A 141 -8.24 1.03 20.41
N ALA A 142 -7.09 1.31 21.03
CA ALA A 142 -6.97 2.24 22.15
C ALA A 142 -7.42 3.66 21.79
N LEU A 143 -7.05 4.12 20.58
CA LEU A 143 -7.45 5.42 20.05
C LEU A 143 -8.98 5.54 19.92
N LEU A 144 -9.65 4.53 19.37
CA LEU A 144 -11.10 4.53 19.20
C LEU A 144 -11.86 4.39 20.53
N GLU A 145 -11.28 3.70 21.52
CA GLU A 145 -11.80 3.66 22.89
C GLU A 145 -11.72 5.06 23.53
N LEU A 146 -10.58 5.73 23.42
CA LEU A 146 -10.42 7.12 23.90
C LEU A 146 -11.39 8.08 23.21
N ALA A 147 -11.65 7.89 21.90
CA ALA A 147 -12.56 8.73 21.14
C ALA A 147 -14.02 8.67 21.64
N ALA A 148 -14.41 7.61 22.33
CA ALA A 148 -15.73 7.52 22.97
C ALA A 148 -15.93 8.60 24.06
N ASP A 149 -14.85 8.97 24.76
CA ASP A 149 -14.85 9.93 25.85
C ASP A 149 -14.47 11.37 25.43
N VAL A 150 -14.17 11.59 24.14
CA VAL A 150 -13.93 12.93 23.60
C VAL A 150 -15.26 13.56 23.24
N ALA A 151 -15.62 14.64 23.95
CA ALA A 151 -16.79 15.44 23.58
C ALA A 151 -16.53 16.20 22.26
N GLU A 152 -17.57 16.31 21.43
CA GLU A 152 -17.56 17.32 20.38
C GLU A 152 -17.56 18.70 21.05
N MET A 153 -16.49 19.44 20.83
CA MET A 153 -16.40 20.79 21.38
C MET A 153 -16.87 21.77 20.30
N PRO A 154 -17.61 22.83 20.64
CA PRO A 154 -17.75 23.96 19.74
C PRO A 154 -16.35 24.53 19.55
N GLY A 155 -15.66 24.03 18.53
CA GLY A 155 -14.26 24.31 18.31
C GLY A 155 -14.06 25.71 17.78
N ASP A 156 -12.91 26.26 18.10
CA ASP A 156 -12.36 27.41 17.40
C ASP A 156 -12.22 27.08 15.91
N ASN A 157 -13.09 27.67 15.08
CA ASN A 157 -13.05 27.53 13.62
C ASN A 157 -11.95 28.40 12.98
N GLY A 158 -10.99 28.91 13.77
CA GLY A 158 -9.85 29.63 13.24
C GLY A 158 -9.03 28.77 12.27
N PRO A 159 -8.36 29.36 11.27
CA PRO A 159 -7.53 28.64 10.33
C PRO A 159 -6.39 27.93 11.06
N ALA A 160 -6.08 26.70 10.64
CA ALA A 160 -4.85 26.04 11.04
C ALA A 160 -3.63 26.77 10.44
N GLU A 161 -2.48 26.63 11.07
CA GLU A 161 -1.24 27.10 10.48
C GLU A 161 -0.90 26.29 9.23
N SER A 162 -0.70 26.96 8.09
CA SER A 162 -0.35 26.30 6.85
C SER A 162 1.09 25.77 6.88
N CYS A 163 1.31 24.58 6.31
CA CYS A 163 2.60 23.91 6.29
C CYS A 163 3.00 23.55 4.85
N SER A 164 4.27 23.78 4.49
CA SER A 164 4.83 23.46 3.17
C SER A 164 5.41 22.05 3.09
N LEU A 165 4.80 21.07 3.75
CA LEU A 165 5.29 19.69 3.85
C LEU A 165 5.60 19.07 2.48
N MET A 166 4.73 19.23 1.48
CA MET A 166 4.94 18.65 0.16
C MET A 166 6.14 19.22 -0.59
N THR A 167 6.49 20.49 -0.33
CA THR A 167 7.71 21.11 -0.87
C THR A 167 8.95 20.47 -0.25
N GLU A 168 9.00 20.36 1.07
CA GLU A 168 10.10 19.72 1.81
C GLU A 168 10.27 18.25 1.40
N TYR A 169 9.16 17.52 1.24
CA TYR A 169 9.18 16.14 0.78
C TYR A 169 9.72 16.02 -0.67
N ALA A 170 9.25 16.85 -1.60
CA ALA A 170 9.74 16.87 -2.98
C ALA A 170 11.23 17.23 -3.05
N ASP A 171 11.69 18.18 -2.23
CA ASP A 171 13.11 18.55 -2.12
C ASP A 171 13.95 17.35 -1.66
N SER A 172 13.48 16.63 -0.65
CA SER A 172 14.14 15.42 -0.15
C SER A 172 14.24 14.33 -1.24
N LEU A 173 13.17 14.12 -2.04
CA LEU A 173 13.18 13.15 -3.15
C LEU A 173 14.15 13.58 -4.25
N ARG A 174 14.20 14.89 -4.61
CA ARG A 174 15.17 15.41 -5.58
C ARG A 174 16.61 15.21 -5.12
N GLU A 175 16.92 15.52 -3.87
CA GLU A 175 18.25 15.28 -3.31
C GLU A 175 18.67 13.81 -3.41
N LYS A 176 17.75 12.88 -3.13
CA LYS A 176 18.02 11.45 -3.25
C LYS A 176 18.33 11.04 -4.70
N ILE A 177 17.62 11.61 -5.68
CA ILE A 177 17.91 11.38 -7.11
C ILE A 177 19.28 11.94 -7.47
N VAL A 178 19.57 13.20 -7.12
CA VAL A 178 20.86 13.84 -7.42
C VAL A 178 22.02 13.04 -6.84
N ARG A 179 21.95 12.68 -5.56
CA ARG A 179 22.98 11.85 -4.90
C ARG A 179 23.06 10.46 -5.53
N GLY A 180 21.91 9.85 -5.82
CA GLY A 180 21.83 8.51 -6.39
C GLY A 180 22.43 8.41 -7.78
N VAL A 181 22.19 9.39 -8.66
CA VAL A 181 22.76 9.40 -10.02
C VAL A 181 24.20 9.90 -10.04
N GLY A 182 24.53 10.94 -9.24
CA GLY A 182 25.87 11.50 -9.15
C GLY A 182 26.33 12.26 -10.40
N ARG A 183 25.40 12.83 -11.19
CA ARG A 183 25.69 13.52 -12.46
C ARG A 183 25.06 14.92 -12.50
N GLY A 184 25.68 15.89 -11.85
CA GLY A 184 25.24 17.30 -11.92
C GLY A 184 23.85 17.56 -11.32
N GLU A 185 23.31 18.77 -11.62
CA GLU A 185 22.04 19.26 -11.04
C GLU A 185 20.80 18.75 -11.78
N ARG A 186 20.94 18.37 -13.04
CA ARG A 186 19.84 17.85 -13.87
C ARG A 186 20.15 16.41 -14.33
N PRO A 187 20.21 15.46 -13.40
CA PRO A 187 20.70 14.11 -13.64
C PRO A 187 19.78 13.26 -14.52
N LEU A 188 18.53 13.66 -14.72
CA LEU A 188 17.54 12.96 -15.53
C LEU A 188 17.40 13.55 -16.94
N SER A 189 18.28 14.50 -17.35
CA SER A 189 18.25 15.08 -18.71
C SER A 189 18.41 14.02 -19.78
N GLY A 190 17.50 14.03 -20.75
CA GLY A 190 17.46 13.07 -21.86
C GLY A 190 16.66 11.80 -21.55
N LEU A 191 16.07 11.67 -20.37
CA LEU A 191 15.13 10.61 -20.03
C LEU A 191 13.69 11.10 -20.21
N HIS A 192 12.84 10.25 -20.78
CA HIS A 192 11.43 10.49 -20.94
C HIS A 192 10.65 9.58 -19.97
N ILE A 193 10.03 10.17 -18.95
CA ILE A 193 9.32 9.44 -17.88
C ILE A 193 7.89 9.94 -17.80
N VAL A 194 6.93 9.12 -18.14
CA VAL A 194 5.50 9.44 -17.99
C VAL A 194 4.98 8.98 -16.63
N VAL A 195 4.10 9.78 -16.05
CA VAL A 195 3.46 9.50 -14.75
C VAL A 195 1.97 9.46 -14.94
N ASP A 196 1.33 8.43 -14.39
CA ASP A 196 -0.11 8.35 -14.18
C ASP A 196 -0.40 8.52 -12.69
N ALA A 197 -1.00 9.65 -12.32
CA ALA A 197 -1.35 9.94 -10.94
C ALA A 197 -2.78 9.53 -10.56
N GLY A 198 -3.55 8.95 -11.49
CA GLY A 198 -4.91 8.46 -11.26
C GLY A 198 -5.87 9.48 -10.65
N ASN A 199 -5.64 10.80 -10.87
CA ASN A 199 -6.34 11.90 -10.20
C ASN A 199 -6.21 11.89 -8.66
N GLY A 200 -5.18 11.22 -8.13
CA GLY A 200 -4.81 11.22 -6.71
C GLY A 200 -3.87 12.37 -6.33
N ALA A 201 -3.07 12.15 -5.30
CA ALA A 201 -2.07 13.12 -4.81
C ALA A 201 -0.74 13.06 -5.59
N GLY A 202 -0.53 12.09 -6.50
CA GLY A 202 0.76 11.80 -7.12
C GLY A 202 1.26 12.79 -8.17
N GLY A 203 0.43 13.78 -8.60
CA GLY A 203 0.79 14.75 -9.64
C GLY A 203 2.02 15.60 -9.32
N PHE A 204 2.33 15.82 -8.04
CA PHE A 204 3.51 16.54 -7.60
C PHE A 204 4.82 15.89 -8.10
N PHE A 205 4.85 14.57 -8.24
CA PHE A 205 6.06 13.85 -8.61
C PHE A 205 6.58 14.27 -10.00
N THR A 206 5.68 14.55 -10.92
CA THR A 206 6.04 15.10 -12.25
C THR A 206 6.62 16.50 -12.12
N ARG A 207 5.84 17.44 -11.64
CA ARG A 207 6.14 18.87 -11.63
C ARG A 207 7.23 19.26 -10.63
N ASP A 208 7.19 18.65 -9.44
CA ASP A 208 8.02 19.09 -8.32
C ASP A 208 9.25 18.19 -8.10
N VAL A 209 9.32 17.01 -8.77
CA VAL A 209 10.47 16.08 -8.63
C VAL A 209 11.18 15.85 -9.96
N LEU A 210 10.48 15.32 -10.99
CA LEU A 210 11.14 14.87 -12.22
C LEU A 210 11.56 16.02 -13.15
N GLU A 211 10.66 16.96 -13.46
CA GLU A 211 10.93 18.07 -14.39
C GLU A 211 12.07 18.99 -13.93
N PRO A 212 12.16 19.39 -12.62
CA PRO A 212 13.29 20.17 -12.14
C PRO A 212 14.64 19.48 -12.34
N LEU A 213 14.66 18.14 -12.33
CA LEU A 213 15.85 17.32 -12.54
C LEU A 213 16.15 17.02 -14.01
N GLY A 214 15.34 17.54 -14.93
CA GLY A 214 15.58 17.52 -16.37
C GLY A 214 14.89 16.41 -17.14
N ALA A 215 14.04 15.58 -16.51
CA ALA A 215 13.25 14.61 -17.25
C ALA A 215 12.23 15.29 -18.18
N ASP A 216 11.99 14.69 -19.34
CA ASP A 216 10.80 14.97 -20.14
C ASP A 216 9.62 14.18 -19.56
N CYS A 217 8.57 14.88 -19.13
CA CYS A 217 7.37 14.27 -18.58
C CYS A 217 6.15 14.41 -19.52
N SER A 218 6.38 14.76 -20.79
CA SER A 218 5.31 14.90 -21.79
C SER A 218 4.57 13.57 -21.96
N GLY A 219 3.23 13.62 -21.97
CA GLY A 219 2.40 12.42 -22.01
C GLY A 219 2.02 11.87 -20.64
N SER A 220 2.50 12.45 -19.52
CA SER A 220 1.95 12.18 -18.19
C SER A 220 0.48 12.52 -18.13
N GLN A 221 -0.29 11.77 -17.34
CA GLN A 221 -1.76 11.82 -17.38
C GLN A 221 -2.39 11.79 -16.01
N PHE A 222 -3.63 12.31 -15.93
CA PHE A 222 -4.48 12.32 -14.74
C PHE A 222 -3.79 12.93 -13.51
N LEU A 223 -2.98 13.98 -13.75
CA LEU A 223 -2.14 14.61 -12.74
C LEU A 223 -2.94 15.52 -11.80
N GLU A 224 -4.06 16.08 -12.29
CA GLU A 224 -4.90 16.97 -11.47
C GLU A 224 -5.76 16.16 -10.51
N PRO A 225 -5.80 16.54 -9.21
CA PRO A 225 -6.58 15.85 -8.21
C PRO A 225 -8.08 15.92 -8.49
N ASP A 226 -8.76 14.76 -8.52
CA ASP A 226 -10.22 14.68 -8.64
C ASP A 226 -10.76 13.46 -7.91
N GLY A 227 -11.45 13.69 -6.79
CA GLY A 227 -12.01 12.63 -5.95
C GLY A 227 -13.18 11.85 -6.58
N ASN A 228 -13.60 12.17 -7.81
CA ASN A 228 -14.51 11.33 -8.58
C ASN A 228 -13.80 10.18 -9.29
N PHE A 229 -12.47 10.28 -9.47
CA PHE A 229 -11.65 9.30 -10.19
C PHE A 229 -12.23 8.96 -11.57
N PRO A 230 -12.41 9.96 -12.47
CA PRO A 230 -13.20 9.81 -13.68
C PRO A 230 -12.55 8.92 -14.75
N ASN A 231 -11.25 8.67 -14.66
CA ASN A 231 -10.49 8.00 -15.72
C ASN A 231 -10.32 6.49 -15.44
N HIS A 232 -9.87 6.13 -14.27
CA HIS A 232 -9.77 4.76 -13.77
C HIS A 232 -9.67 4.75 -12.23
N ILE A 233 -9.84 3.57 -11.65
CA ILE A 233 -9.57 3.38 -10.22
C ILE A 233 -8.06 3.60 -9.99
N PRO A 234 -7.64 4.53 -9.11
CA PRO A 234 -6.23 4.80 -8.85
C PRO A 234 -5.60 3.67 -8.01
N ASN A 235 -5.28 2.57 -8.66
CA ASN A 235 -4.72 1.37 -8.05
C ASN A 235 -3.79 0.67 -9.04
N PRO A 236 -2.49 0.53 -8.74
CA PRO A 236 -1.53 -0.20 -9.58
C PRO A 236 -1.85 -1.68 -9.86
N GLU A 237 -2.76 -2.29 -9.08
CA GLU A 237 -3.27 -3.63 -9.35
C GLU A 237 -4.47 -3.65 -10.33
N ASN A 238 -5.03 -2.48 -10.66
CA ASN A 238 -6.19 -2.38 -11.54
C ASN A 238 -5.76 -2.49 -13.00
N GLN A 239 -6.34 -3.42 -13.75
CA GLN A 239 -5.98 -3.66 -15.15
C GLN A 239 -6.18 -2.42 -16.02
N GLN A 240 -7.31 -1.71 -15.88
CA GLN A 240 -7.59 -0.50 -16.68
C GLN A 240 -6.58 0.61 -16.39
N ALA A 241 -6.14 0.74 -15.15
CA ALA A 241 -5.11 1.70 -14.75
C ALA A 241 -3.75 1.34 -15.39
N MET A 242 -3.36 0.06 -15.34
CA MET A 242 -2.12 -0.41 -15.99
C MET A 242 -2.19 -0.26 -17.51
N GLU A 243 -3.31 -0.57 -18.15
CA GLU A 243 -3.52 -0.35 -19.59
C GLU A 243 -3.41 1.14 -19.97
N ALA A 244 -3.90 2.05 -19.12
CA ALA A 244 -3.83 3.49 -19.35
C ALA A 244 -2.38 3.98 -19.37
N VAL A 245 -1.58 3.66 -18.34
CA VAL A 245 -0.15 4.05 -18.30
C VAL A 245 0.66 3.35 -19.38
N ARG A 246 0.37 2.09 -19.69
CA ARG A 246 0.99 1.36 -20.82
C ARG A 246 0.71 2.04 -22.15
N GLY A 247 -0.53 2.45 -22.37
CA GLY A 247 -0.92 3.21 -23.56
C GLY A 247 -0.15 4.53 -23.70
N ALA A 248 0.05 5.25 -22.58
CA ALA A 248 0.84 6.48 -22.54
C ALA A 248 2.31 6.22 -22.89
N VAL A 249 2.95 5.21 -22.31
CA VAL A 249 4.35 4.82 -22.59
C VAL A 249 4.54 4.54 -24.09
N LEU A 250 3.72 3.65 -24.65
CA LEU A 250 3.83 3.24 -26.05
C LEU A 250 3.54 4.40 -27.03
N LYS A 251 2.53 5.22 -26.72
CA LYS A 251 2.13 6.35 -27.56
C LYS A 251 3.20 7.43 -27.63
N HIS A 252 3.86 7.70 -26.52
CA HIS A 252 4.82 8.79 -26.41
C HIS A 252 6.29 8.33 -26.54
N GLY A 253 6.53 7.01 -26.58
CA GLY A 253 7.89 6.45 -26.67
C GLY A 253 8.70 6.72 -25.39
N ALA A 254 8.06 6.65 -24.23
CA ALA A 254 8.72 6.94 -22.97
C ALA A 254 9.69 5.82 -22.54
N ASP A 255 10.76 6.19 -21.86
CA ASP A 255 11.75 5.25 -21.29
C ASP A 255 11.21 4.51 -20.07
N LEU A 256 10.21 5.11 -19.39
CA LEU A 256 9.59 4.54 -18.20
C LEU A 256 8.20 5.14 -17.99
N GLY A 257 7.22 4.31 -17.66
CA GLY A 257 5.94 4.71 -17.10
C GLY A 257 5.89 4.41 -15.61
N LEU A 258 5.38 5.35 -14.83
CA LEU A 258 5.13 5.21 -13.40
C LEU A 258 3.65 5.41 -13.12
N ILE A 259 3.08 4.60 -12.24
CA ILE A 259 1.69 4.75 -11.80
C ILE A 259 1.62 4.71 -10.28
N PHE A 260 0.87 5.64 -9.69
CA PHE A 260 0.62 5.73 -8.26
C PHE A 260 -0.82 5.40 -7.91
N ASP A 261 -1.05 4.99 -6.67
CA ASP A 261 -2.40 5.00 -6.10
C ASP A 261 -2.76 6.39 -5.57
N THR A 262 -3.96 6.50 -4.98
CA THR A 262 -4.54 7.80 -4.60
C THR A 262 -3.65 8.62 -3.66
N ASP A 263 -3.04 7.99 -2.66
CA ASP A 263 -2.26 8.61 -1.59
C ASP A 263 -0.75 8.32 -1.67
N VAL A 264 -0.31 7.70 -2.79
CA VAL A 264 1.11 7.53 -3.19
C VAL A 264 1.90 6.60 -2.26
N ASP A 265 1.24 5.73 -1.51
CA ASP A 265 1.95 4.70 -0.73
C ASP A 265 2.25 3.44 -1.57
N ARG A 266 1.72 3.36 -2.80
CA ARG A 266 1.97 2.31 -3.78
C ARG A 266 2.38 2.84 -5.14
N MET A 267 3.18 2.04 -5.85
CA MET A 267 3.50 2.29 -7.23
C MET A 267 3.72 1.00 -8.02
N SER A 268 3.57 1.10 -9.34
CA SER A 268 4.02 0.14 -10.33
C SER A 268 4.62 0.87 -11.53
N ALA A 269 5.23 0.12 -12.45
CA ALA A 269 5.90 0.71 -13.59
C ALA A 269 5.56 -0.01 -14.91
N VAL A 270 5.90 0.65 -16.03
CA VAL A 270 5.81 0.08 -17.38
C VAL A 270 7.11 0.39 -18.11
N LEU A 271 7.69 -0.65 -18.73
CA LEU A 271 8.91 -0.53 -19.53
C LEU A 271 8.63 0.05 -20.94
N PRO A 272 9.65 0.50 -21.68
CA PRO A 272 9.49 1.14 -23.00
C PRO A 272 8.75 0.29 -24.04
N ASP A 273 8.85 -1.04 -23.94
CA ASP A 273 8.17 -1.99 -24.82
C ASP A 273 6.71 -2.27 -24.43
N GLY A 274 6.23 -1.61 -23.34
CA GLY A 274 4.90 -1.82 -22.78
C GLY A 274 4.81 -2.99 -21.81
N THR A 275 5.92 -3.59 -21.42
CA THR A 275 5.93 -4.63 -20.37
C THR A 275 5.55 -4.03 -19.02
N GLU A 276 4.51 -4.58 -18.40
CA GLU A 276 4.06 -4.17 -17.09
C GLU A 276 4.98 -4.72 -16.00
N VAL A 277 5.44 -3.82 -15.12
CA VAL A 277 6.26 -4.16 -13.95
C VAL A 277 5.42 -3.95 -12.70
N ASN A 278 4.58 -4.92 -12.42
CA ASN A 278 3.67 -4.96 -11.28
C ASN A 278 3.81 -6.29 -10.53
N ARG A 279 3.10 -6.49 -9.43
CA ARG A 279 3.09 -7.73 -8.64
C ARG A 279 4.52 -8.24 -8.33
N ASP A 280 4.86 -9.46 -8.74
CA ASP A 280 6.20 -10.04 -8.57
C ASP A 280 7.29 -9.24 -9.29
N ALA A 281 6.98 -8.67 -10.45
CA ALA A 281 7.97 -7.96 -11.27
C ALA A 281 8.47 -6.67 -10.61
N ILE A 282 7.60 -5.92 -9.94
CA ILE A 282 8.04 -4.71 -9.22
C ILE A 282 8.89 -5.06 -7.99
N ILE A 283 8.58 -6.15 -7.29
CA ILE A 283 9.38 -6.67 -6.19
C ILE A 283 10.76 -7.11 -6.71
N ALA A 284 10.78 -7.86 -7.81
CA ALA A 284 12.02 -8.32 -8.44
C ALA A 284 12.91 -7.16 -8.89
N LEU A 285 12.32 -6.13 -9.51
CA LEU A 285 13.05 -4.94 -9.97
C LEU A 285 13.64 -4.16 -8.78
N ALA A 286 12.84 -3.90 -7.76
CA ALA A 286 13.32 -3.24 -6.54
C ALA A 286 14.44 -4.04 -5.88
N ALA A 287 14.28 -5.35 -5.75
CA ALA A 287 15.31 -6.23 -5.19
C ALA A 287 16.59 -6.25 -6.04
N ALA A 288 16.47 -6.28 -7.36
CA ALA A 288 17.64 -6.24 -8.27
C ALA A 288 18.42 -4.92 -8.17
N ILE A 289 17.72 -3.79 -7.95
CA ILE A 289 18.34 -2.48 -7.71
C ILE A 289 19.11 -2.48 -6.38
N LEU A 290 18.60 -3.15 -5.36
CA LEU A 290 19.21 -3.17 -4.02
C LEU A 290 20.30 -4.25 -3.86
N ALA A 291 20.24 -5.34 -4.61
CA ALA A 291 21.11 -6.51 -4.43
C ALA A 291 22.62 -6.20 -4.38
N PRO A 292 23.18 -5.27 -5.20
CA PRO A 292 24.60 -4.93 -5.12
C PRO A 292 25.04 -4.37 -3.76
N ASP A 293 24.14 -3.64 -3.07
CA ASP A 293 24.42 -2.97 -1.81
C ASP A 293 24.10 -3.85 -0.58
N CYS A 294 23.42 -4.99 -0.79
CA CYS A 294 23.00 -5.88 0.30
C CYS A 294 23.20 -7.37 -0.03
N PRO A 295 24.42 -7.83 -0.34
CA PRO A 295 24.68 -9.23 -0.69
C PRO A 295 24.22 -10.18 0.42
N GLY A 296 23.43 -11.21 0.04
CA GLY A 296 22.87 -12.18 0.98
C GLY A 296 21.75 -11.64 1.88
N GLY A 297 21.28 -10.40 1.62
CA GLY A 297 20.16 -9.79 2.35
C GLY A 297 18.85 -10.57 2.18
N THR A 298 17.95 -10.38 3.12
CA THR A 298 16.62 -11.02 3.11
C THR A 298 15.58 -10.03 2.59
N ILE A 299 14.80 -10.45 1.60
CA ILE A 299 13.63 -9.67 1.10
C ILE A 299 12.37 -10.28 1.70
N VAL A 300 11.64 -9.48 2.45
CA VAL A 300 10.33 -9.86 2.99
C VAL A 300 9.25 -9.51 1.98
N THR A 301 8.35 -10.46 1.68
CA THR A 301 7.22 -10.23 0.79
C THR A 301 5.92 -10.76 1.40
N ASP A 302 4.78 -10.39 0.80
CA ASP A 302 3.53 -11.02 1.16
C ASP A 302 3.46 -12.50 0.73
N SER A 303 2.47 -13.22 1.25
CA SER A 303 2.34 -14.67 1.10
C SER A 303 1.96 -15.13 -0.31
N VAL A 304 1.42 -14.23 -1.14
CA VAL A 304 0.89 -14.56 -2.48
C VAL A 304 1.93 -14.46 -3.59
N THR A 305 3.17 -14.11 -3.27
CA THR A 305 4.28 -14.10 -4.24
C THR A 305 4.58 -15.50 -4.79
N SER A 306 5.04 -15.55 -6.03
CA SER A 306 5.27 -16.79 -6.77
C SER A 306 6.57 -17.51 -6.37
N ASP A 307 6.65 -18.79 -6.77
CA ASP A 307 7.91 -19.54 -6.66
C ASP A 307 8.95 -19.07 -7.70
N ARG A 308 8.50 -18.44 -8.80
CA ARG A 308 9.38 -17.79 -9.80
C ARG A 308 10.14 -16.64 -9.17
N LEU A 309 9.46 -15.81 -8.37
CA LEU A 309 10.13 -14.73 -7.63
C LEU A 309 11.14 -15.29 -6.64
N THR A 310 10.82 -16.37 -5.91
CA THR A 310 11.77 -17.01 -5.01
C THR A 310 13.04 -17.44 -5.74
N ALA A 311 12.90 -18.16 -6.85
CA ALA A 311 14.03 -18.61 -7.65
C ALA A 311 14.86 -17.42 -8.17
N PHE A 312 14.22 -16.35 -8.62
CA PHE A 312 14.90 -15.14 -9.08
C PHE A 312 15.71 -14.48 -7.95
N LEU A 313 15.10 -14.26 -6.80
CA LEU A 313 15.77 -13.64 -5.65
C LEU A 313 16.95 -14.47 -5.15
N GLU A 314 16.77 -15.80 -5.02
CA GLU A 314 17.76 -16.68 -4.38
C GLU A 314 18.83 -17.13 -5.37
N GLU A 315 18.45 -17.58 -6.56
CA GLU A 315 19.39 -18.18 -7.52
C GLU A 315 20.08 -17.15 -8.43
N LYS A 316 19.40 -16.01 -8.73
CA LYS A 316 19.94 -14.97 -9.63
C LYS A 316 20.54 -13.79 -8.89
N LEU A 317 19.88 -13.31 -7.84
CA LEU A 317 20.37 -12.16 -7.08
C LEU A 317 21.21 -12.56 -5.85
N GLY A 318 21.23 -13.83 -5.44
CA GLY A 318 21.93 -14.29 -4.24
C GLY A 318 21.36 -13.72 -2.94
N LEU A 319 20.09 -13.32 -2.95
CA LEU A 319 19.35 -12.83 -1.80
C LEU A 319 18.62 -14.00 -1.12
N LYS A 320 17.96 -13.73 0.00
CA LYS A 320 17.07 -14.69 0.68
C LYS A 320 15.62 -14.20 0.55
N HIS A 321 14.70 -15.11 0.32
CA HIS A 321 13.28 -14.80 0.23
C HIS A 321 12.52 -15.21 1.49
N ARG A 322 11.80 -14.27 2.10
CA ARG A 322 10.95 -14.49 3.28
C ARG A 322 9.53 -14.07 2.98
N ARG A 323 8.65 -15.03 2.63
CA ARG A 323 7.19 -14.77 2.56
C ARG A 323 6.63 -14.60 3.96
N PHE A 324 5.75 -13.62 4.15
CA PHE A 324 5.08 -13.37 5.40
C PHE A 324 3.57 -13.10 5.18
N GLN A 325 2.83 -12.88 6.25
CA GLN A 325 1.40 -12.61 6.18
C GLN A 325 1.12 -11.35 5.37
N ARG A 326 0.13 -11.42 4.47
CA ARG A 326 -0.31 -10.26 3.68
C ARG A 326 -0.80 -9.13 4.58
N GLY A 327 -0.53 -7.91 4.15
CA GLY A 327 -0.81 -6.65 4.83
C GLY A 327 0.47 -5.88 5.09
N TYR A 328 0.51 -4.64 4.62
CA TYR A 328 1.72 -3.82 4.60
C TYR A 328 2.42 -3.75 5.97
N LYS A 329 1.66 -3.57 7.06
CA LYS A 329 2.23 -3.57 8.43
C LYS A 329 2.83 -4.92 8.82
N ASN A 330 2.27 -6.04 8.35
CA ASN A 330 2.79 -7.36 8.67
C ASN A 330 4.19 -7.57 8.07
N VAL A 331 4.35 -7.26 6.77
CA VAL A 331 5.63 -7.43 6.08
C VAL A 331 6.68 -6.44 6.60
N ILE A 332 6.29 -5.20 6.90
CA ILE A 332 7.15 -4.20 7.52
C ILE A 332 7.62 -4.65 8.90
N ASN A 333 6.70 -5.04 9.77
CA ASN A 333 7.04 -5.47 11.14
C ASN A 333 7.94 -6.71 11.12
N GLU A 334 7.75 -7.66 10.19
CA GLU A 334 8.65 -8.80 10.03
C GLU A 334 10.06 -8.35 9.60
N ALA A 335 10.18 -7.40 8.68
CA ALA A 335 11.48 -6.87 8.26
C ALA A 335 12.21 -6.15 9.41
N ILE A 336 11.48 -5.34 10.18
CA ILE A 336 12.01 -4.68 11.38
C ILE A 336 12.48 -5.71 12.40
N ARG A 337 11.66 -6.74 12.66
CA ARG A 337 12.01 -7.84 13.57
C ARG A 337 13.28 -8.56 13.14
N LEU A 338 13.41 -8.91 11.86
CA LEU A 338 14.61 -9.56 11.31
C LEU A 338 15.86 -8.70 11.51
N ASN A 339 15.77 -7.39 11.24
CA ASN A 339 16.90 -6.47 11.46
C ASN A 339 17.27 -6.37 12.96
N ALA A 340 16.28 -6.37 13.86
CA ALA A 340 16.54 -6.38 15.30
C ALA A 340 17.24 -7.68 15.77
N GLU A 341 17.05 -8.79 15.06
CA GLU A 341 17.76 -10.06 15.28
C GLU A 341 19.12 -10.15 14.57
N GLY A 342 19.57 -9.07 13.90
CA GLY A 342 20.84 -9.02 13.19
C GLY A 342 20.80 -9.65 11.78
N ILE A 343 19.62 -9.94 11.24
CA ILE A 343 19.44 -10.42 9.88
C ILE A 343 19.22 -9.20 8.97
N ASN A 344 20.14 -8.99 8.02
CA ASN A 344 20.03 -7.88 7.08
C ASN A 344 18.79 -8.03 6.20
N CYS A 345 17.80 -7.19 6.43
CA CYS A 345 16.56 -7.13 5.64
C CYS A 345 16.37 -5.69 5.11
N PRO A 346 16.82 -5.38 3.90
CA PRO A 346 16.77 -4.02 3.35
C PRO A 346 15.40 -3.60 2.85
N MET A 347 14.48 -4.56 2.58
CA MET A 347 13.21 -4.28 1.96
C MET A 347 12.11 -5.23 2.43
N ALA A 348 10.93 -4.67 2.68
CA ALA A 348 9.65 -5.37 2.74
C ALA A 348 8.75 -4.84 1.61
N MET A 349 8.15 -5.72 0.82
CA MET A 349 7.32 -5.31 -0.31
C MET A 349 6.18 -6.30 -0.57
N GLU A 350 5.03 -5.77 -0.98
CA GLU A 350 3.86 -6.55 -1.35
C GLU A 350 3.60 -6.52 -2.86
N THR A 351 2.91 -7.55 -3.34
CA THR A 351 2.43 -7.63 -4.73
C THR A 351 1.48 -6.48 -5.11
N SER A 352 0.91 -5.79 -4.13
CA SER A 352 0.06 -4.62 -4.32
C SER A 352 0.80 -3.34 -4.72
N GLY A 353 2.15 -3.34 -4.68
CA GLY A 353 2.98 -2.18 -4.96
C GLY A 353 3.38 -1.37 -3.73
N HIS A 354 2.95 -1.76 -2.50
CA HIS A 354 3.53 -1.23 -1.27
C HIS A 354 4.99 -1.66 -1.17
N GLY A 355 5.88 -0.72 -0.93
CA GLY A 355 7.31 -1.00 -0.84
C GLY A 355 7.99 -0.15 0.23
N ALA A 356 8.47 -0.81 1.28
CA ALA A 356 9.11 -0.22 2.43
C ALA A 356 10.61 -0.59 2.48
N LEU A 357 11.46 0.42 2.38
CA LEU A 357 12.91 0.25 2.39
C LEU A 357 13.49 0.67 3.74
N GLN A 358 14.44 -0.10 4.26
CA GLN A 358 15.14 0.21 5.52
C GLN A 358 15.76 1.62 5.49
N GLU A 359 16.38 2.00 4.38
CA GLU A 359 17.00 3.32 4.18
C GLU A 359 15.99 4.48 4.13
N ASN A 360 14.68 4.17 4.05
CA ASN A 360 13.57 5.10 4.08
C ASN A 360 12.61 4.79 5.24
N TYR A 361 13.17 4.44 6.41
CA TYR A 361 12.46 4.20 7.67
C TYR A 361 11.43 3.06 7.64
N PHE A 362 11.55 2.12 6.72
CA PHE A 362 10.52 1.10 6.46
C PHE A 362 9.13 1.70 6.23
N LEU A 363 9.09 2.84 5.57
CA LEU A 363 7.87 3.50 5.15
C LEU A 363 7.41 2.95 3.81
N ASP A 364 6.12 2.59 3.69
CA ASP A 364 5.51 2.40 2.38
C ASP A 364 5.48 3.72 1.63
N ASP A 365 6.30 3.82 0.59
CA ASP A 365 6.56 5.06 -0.12
C ASP A 365 6.71 4.81 -1.63
N GLY A 366 5.60 4.92 -2.35
CA GLY A 366 5.57 4.77 -3.80
C GLY A 366 6.44 5.80 -4.53
N ALA A 367 6.51 7.03 -4.02
CA ALA A 367 7.36 8.07 -4.61
C ALA A 367 8.85 7.78 -4.38
N TYR A 368 9.22 7.27 -3.20
CA TYR A 368 10.61 6.86 -2.97
C TYR A 368 11.01 5.65 -3.82
N LEU A 369 10.12 4.68 -3.99
CA LEU A 369 10.36 3.57 -4.90
C LEU A 369 10.54 4.06 -6.34
N ALA A 370 9.73 5.04 -6.78
CA ALA A 370 9.90 5.70 -8.08
C ALA A 370 11.25 6.43 -8.21
N VAL A 371 11.74 7.04 -7.12
CA VAL A 371 13.11 7.61 -7.06
C VAL A 371 14.15 6.52 -7.32
N LYS A 372 14.04 5.34 -6.71
CA LYS A 372 14.97 4.22 -6.93
C LYS A 372 14.97 3.78 -8.39
N LEU A 373 13.78 3.70 -9.02
CA LEU A 373 13.66 3.34 -10.43
C LEU A 373 14.25 4.44 -11.34
N ALA A 374 13.99 5.71 -11.07
CA ALA A 374 14.55 6.83 -11.85
C ALA A 374 16.09 6.87 -11.77
N VAL A 375 16.65 6.66 -10.58
CA VAL A 375 18.12 6.55 -10.38
C VAL A 375 18.69 5.36 -11.14
N ALA A 376 18.05 4.20 -11.06
CA ALA A 376 18.50 3.00 -11.77
C ALA A 376 18.40 3.18 -13.29
N LEU A 377 17.34 3.80 -13.81
CA LEU A 377 17.18 4.14 -15.21
C LEU A 377 18.30 5.05 -15.69
N ALA A 378 18.60 6.13 -14.96
CA ALA A 378 19.67 7.06 -15.30
C ALA A 378 21.07 6.41 -15.28
N ARG A 379 21.29 5.41 -14.44
CA ARG A 379 22.57 4.67 -14.35
C ARG A 379 22.72 3.60 -15.40
N HIS A 380 21.67 2.81 -15.66
CA HIS A 380 21.72 1.59 -16.47
C HIS A 380 21.12 1.75 -17.86
N GLY A 381 20.32 2.79 -18.09
CA GLY A 381 19.69 3.09 -19.39
C GLY A 381 18.47 2.22 -19.71
N HIS A 382 18.34 1.02 -19.16
CA HIS A 382 17.21 0.11 -19.42
C HIS A 382 16.93 -0.82 -18.24
N LEU A 383 15.80 -0.63 -17.57
CA LEU A 383 15.46 -1.39 -16.37
C LEU A 383 15.10 -2.85 -16.63
N GLY A 384 14.53 -3.17 -17.79
CA GLY A 384 14.16 -4.54 -18.16
C GLY A 384 15.31 -5.54 -18.09
N ASN A 385 16.54 -5.07 -18.32
CA ASN A 385 17.73 -5.93 -18.20
C ASN A 385 17.95 -6.47 -16.78
N LEU A 386 17.53 -5.72 -15.76
CA LEU A 386 17.70 -6.12 -14.35
C LEU A 386 16.79 -7.29 -13.96
N ILE A 387 15.69 -7.47 -14.68
CA ILE A 387 14.71 -8.55 -14.43
C ILE A 387 14.54 -9.50 -15.63
N ALA A 388 15.45 -9.45 -16.60
CA ALA A 388 15.35 -10.29 -17.81
C ALA A 388 15.35 -11.79 -17.50
N GLU A 389 15.93 -12.21 -16.39
CA GLU A 389 15.96 -13.58 -15.94
C GLU A 389 14.76 -13.99 -15.06
N LEU A 390 13.84 -13.07 -14.75
CA LEU A 390 12.56 -13.40 -14.10
C LEU A 390 11.63 -13.99 -15.16
N PRO A 391 11.25 -15.28 -15.08
CA PRO A 391 10.29 -15.84 -16.04
C PRO A 391 8.94 -15.14 -15.93
N PRO A 392 8.25 -14.85 -17.04
CA PRO A 392 6.89 -14.30 -16.99
C PRO A 392 5.91 -15.28 -16.32
N ALA A 393 4.85 -14.75 -15.70
CA ALA A 393 3.71 -15.56 -15.31
C ALA A 393 3.05 -16.12 -16.58
N VAL A 394 2.82 -17.42 -16.62
CA VAL A 394 2.14 -18.07 -17.76
C VAL A 394 0.63 -17.97 -17.59
N GLU A 395 0.15 -18.26 -16.38
CA GLU A 395 -1.26 -18.19 -16.02
C GLU A 395 -1.36 -17.98 -14.51
N GLU A 396 -2.13 -16.97 -14.09
CA GLU A 396 -2.38 -16.72 -12.68
C GLU A 396 -3.84 -16.33 -12.44
N THR A 397 -4.36 -16.59 -11.26
CA THR A 397 -5.74 -16.26 -10.91
C THR A 397 -5.91 -16.05 -9.41
N GLU A 398 -6.80 -15.12 -9.03
CA GLU A 398 -7.36 -15.03 -7.70
C GLU A 398 -8.86 -15.32 -7.75
N ARG A 399 -9.34 -16.14 -6.82
CA ARG A 399 -10.78 -16.39 -6.61
C ARG A 399 -11.12 -16.08 -5.17
N ARG A 400 -12.23 -15.41 -4.98
CA ARG A 400 -12.75 -15.05 -3.66
C ARG A 400 -13.96 -15.89 -3.36
N ILE A 401 -13.79 -16.94 -2.55
CA ILE A 401 -14.84 -17.91 -2.20
C ILE A 401 -15.68 -17.33 -1.08
N PRO A 402 -16.98 -17.00 -1.31
CA PRO A 402 -17.82 -16.41 -0.28
C PRO A 402 -18.08 -17.41 0.87
N LEU A 403 -18.13 -16.88 2.09
CA LEU A 403 -18.51 -17.58 3.32
C LEU A 403 -19.84 -17.03 3.83
N SER A 404 -20.83 -17.90 4.05
CA SER A 404 -22.11 -17.51 4.60
C SER A 404 -22.21 -17.76 6.10
N GLY A 405 -22.97 -16.87 6.80
CA GLY A 405 -23.28 -16.97 8.22
C GLY A 405 -22.46 -16.05 9.10
N ALA A 406 -22.98 -15.77 10.30
CA ALA A 406 -22.35 -14.87 11.28
C ALA A 406 -21.05 -15.45 11.88
N ASP A 407 -20.84 -16.76 11.77
CA ASP A 407 -19.69 -17.51 12.27
C ASP A 407 -18.62 -17.78 11.20
N PHE A 408 -18.55 -16.92 10.17
CA PHE A 408 -17.68 -17.13 9.02
C PHE A 408 -16.20 -17.36 9.40
N GLN A 409 -15.71 -16.78 10.47
CA GLN A 409 -14.33 -17.00 10.94
C GLN A 409 -14.09 -18.47 11.35
N LYS A 410 -15.02 -19.07 12.09
CA LYS A 410 -14.95 -20.50 12.49
C LYS A 410 -15.06 -21.41 11.25
N LYS A 411 -15.99 -21.11 10.35
CA LYS A 411 -16.18 -21.85 9.11
C LYS A 411 -14.93 -21.76 8.21
N GLY A 412 -14.33 -20.59 8.11
CA GLY A 412 -13.08 -20.37 7.37
C GLY A 412 -11.92 -21.20 7.93
N ALA A 413 -11.72 -21.16 9.25
CA ALA A 413 -10.70 -21.97 9.90
C ALA A 413 -10.93 -23.48 9.70
N ALA A 414 -12.19 -23.94 9.80
CA ALA A 414 -12.55 -25.34 9.53
C ALA A 414 -12.29 -25.73 8.07
N ALA A 415 -12.59 -24.83 7.12
CA ALA A 415 -12.33 -25.03 5.71
C ALA A 415 -10.82 -25.15 5.41
N LEU A 416 -9.99 -24.30 5.97
CA LEU A 416 -8.52 -24.38 5.86
C LEU A 416 -7.98 -25.70 6.43
N ALA A 417 -8.44 -26.10 7.61
CA ALA A 417 -8.04 -27.36 8.22
C ALA A 417 -8.46 -28.58 7.38
N ALA A 418 -9.67 -28.57 6.83
CA ALA A 418 -10.15 -29.62 5.94
C ALA A 418 -9.38 -29.66 4.62
N PHE A 419 -9.09 -28.50 4.03
CA PHE A 419 -8.31 -28.37 2.81
C PHE A 419 -6.91 -28.97 2.98
N ALA A 420 -6.20 -28.60 4.04
CA ALA A 420 -4.88 -29.15 4.36
C ALA A 420 -4.91 -30.67 4.56
N ARG A 421 -5.81 -31.16 5.39
CA ARG A 421 -5.95 -32.60 5.67
C ARG A 421 -6.25 -33.41 4.40
N ARG A 422 -7.24 -32.98 3.60
CA ARG A 422 -7.62 -33.70 2.37
C ARG A 422 -6.53 -33.66 1.31
N ALA A 423 -5.73 -32.58 1.26
CA ALA A 423 -4.54 -32.53 0.39
C ALA A 423 -3.50 -33.56 0.82
N GLN A 424 -3.20 -33.66 2.13
CA GLN A 424 -2.26 -34.65 2.67
C GLN A 424 -2.76 -36.10 2.45
N GLU A 425 -4.06 -36.37 2.64
CA GLU A 425 -4.67 -37.68 2.36
C GLU A 425 -4.49 -38.12 0.89
N ARG A 426 -4.35 -37.14 -0.03
CA ARG A 426 -4.04 -37.38 -1.46
C ARG A 426 -2.55 -37.40 -1.77
N GLY A 427 -1.69 -37.34 -0.75
CA GLY A 427 -0.23 -37.30 -0.92
C GLY A 427 0.32 -35.96 -1.44
N ILE A 428 -0.47 -34.89 -1.34
CA ILE A 428 -0.03 -33.54 -1.75
C ILE A 428 0.72 -32.90 -0.59
N SER A 429 1.94 -32.44 -0.84
CA SER A 429 2.77 -31.77 0.16
C SER A 429 2.29 -30.35 0.42
N LEU A 430 2.23 -29.99 1.70
CA LEU A 430 2.03 -28.60 2.13
C LEU A 430 3.34 -27.85 2.06
N ALA A 431 3.36 -26.69 1.39
CA ALA A 431 4.51 -25.79 1.44
C ALA A 431 4.52 -25.00 2.74
N PRO A 432 5.69 -24.65 3.28
CA PRO A 432 5.78 -23.74 4.42
C PRO A 432 5.10 -22.41 4.11
N THR A 433 4.24 -21.96 5.02
CA THR A 433 3.57 -20.66 4.92
C THR A 433 3.28 -20.12 6.33
N CYS A 434 3.21 -18.81 6.48
CA CYS A 434 2.85 -18.15 7.74
C CYS A 434 1.35 -17.83 7.82
N GLU A 435 0.60 -17.97 6.72
CA GLU A 435 -0.85 -17.85 6.70
C GLU A 435 -1.48 -18.84 5.72
N GLY A 436 -2.71 -19.26 6.02
CA GLY A 436 -3.48 -20.13 5.15
C GLY A 436 -2.84 -21.50 4.93
N VAL A 437 -3.12 -22.08 3.76
CA VAL A 437 -2.61 -23.39 3.31
C VAL A 437 -2.07 -23.26 1.89
N ARG A 438 -0.75 -23.40 1.73
CA ARG A 438 -0.08 -23.38 0.42
C ARG A 438 0.21 -24.82 -0.04
N LEU A 439 -0.20 -25.13 -1.26
CA LEU A 439 0.10 -26.39 -1.94
C LEU A 439 1.07 -26.12 -3.08
N SER A 440 2.15 -26.90 -3.13
CA SER A 440 3.05 -26.96 -4.29
C SER A 440 2.76 -28.23 -5.08
N LEU A 441 2.51 -28.09 -6.36
CA LEU A 441 2.02 -29.13 -7.27
C LEU A 441 2.89 -29.18 -8.54
N PRO A 442 2.90 -30.29 -9.28
CA PRO A 442 3.61 -30.35 -10.57
C PRO A 442 3.18 -29.28 -11.56
N ASP A 443 1.88 -28.95 -11.58
CA ASP A 443 1.27 -27.99 -12.49
C ASP A 443 1.36 -26.53 -11.99
N GLY A 444 1.82 -26.29 -10.76
CA GLY A 444 1.91 -24.94 -10.18
C GLY A 444 1.76 -24.90 -8.67
N TRP A 445 1.28 -23.80 -8.15
CA TRP A 445 1.00 -23.66 -6.72
C TRP A 445 -0.36 -23.02 -6.49
N MET A 446 -0.94 -23.23 -5.31
CA MET A 446 -2.10 -22.49 -4.83
C MET A 446 -2.00 -22.20 -3.36
N LEU A 447 -2.57 -21.06 -2.94
CA LEU A 447 -2.68 -20.62 -1.55
C LEU A 447 -4.13 -20.29 -1.23
N LEU A 448 -4.72 -21.04 -0.32
CA LEU A 448 -6.02 -20.74 0.27
C LEU A 448 -5.79 -20.07 1.63
N ARG A 449 -6.36 -18.89 1.82
CA ARG A 449 -6.26 -18.15 3.09
C ARG A 449 -7.61 -17.62 3.53
N GLN A 450 -7.71 -17.15 4.76
CA GLN A 450 -8.91 -16.50 5.27
C GLN A 450 -8.75 -14.98 5.21
N SER A 451 -9.79 -14.28 4.74
CA SER A 451 -9.84 -12.82 4.88
C SER A 451 -9.98 -12.44 6.35
N LEU A 452 -9.28 -11.41 6.78
CA LEU A 452 -9.37 -10.89 8.15
C LEU A 452 -10.65 -10.07 8.37
N HIS A 453 -11.20 -9.48 7.31
CA HIS A 453 -12.27 -8.49 7.40
C HIS A 453 -13.56 -8.94 6.74
N ASP A 454 -13.47 -9.68 5.65
CA ASP A 454 -14.61 -10.05 4.82
C ASP A 454 -14.97 -11.53 4.99
N PRO A 455 -16.26 -11.90 4.88
CA PRO A 455 -16.68 -13.29 4.94
C PRO A 455 -16.33 -14.05 3.67
N LEU A 456 -15.04 -14.24 3.41
CA LEU A 456 -14.55 -14.94 2.22
C LEU A 456 -13.18 -15.61 2.45
N LEU A 457 -12.88 -16.61 1.59
CA LEU A 457 -11.58 -17.24 1.48
C LEU A 457 -10.96 -16.87 0.13
N PRO A 458 -9.92 -16.02 0.08
CA PRO A 458 -9.13 -15.83 -1.11
C PRO A 458 -8.34 -17.10 -1.45
N LEU A 459 -8.40 -17.51 -2.72
CA LEU A 459 -7.60 -18.57 -3.32
C LEU A 459 -6.76 -17.95 -4.43
N ASN A 460 -5.44 -17.90 -4.24
CA ASN A 460 -4.49 -17.51 -5.26
C ASN A 460 -3.89 -18.77 -5.89
N ALA A 461 -3.73 -18.81 -7.21
CA ALA A 461 -3.10 -19.89 -7.91
C ALA A 461 -2.29 -19.40 -9.11
N GLU A 462 -1.17 -20.07 -9.39
CA GLU A 462 -0.34 -19.85 -10.56
C GLU A 462 -0.02 -21.20 -11.23
N GLY A 463 -0.30 -21.26 -12.52
CA GLY A 463 -0.04 -22.39 -13.38
C GLY A 463 1.29 -22.25 -14.12
N LYS A 464 1.98 -23.37 -14.36
CA LYS A 464 3.23 -23.42 -15.15
C LYS A 464 2.97 -23.38 -16.65
N ARG A 465 1.76 -23.75 -17.09
CA ARG A 465 1.31 -23.78 -18.49
C ARG A 465 -0.12 -23.26 -18.59
N LEU A 466 -0.52 -22.83 -19.77
CA LEU A 466 -1.92 -22.48 -20.04
C LEU A 466 -2.85 -23.66 -19.73
N GLY A 467 -3.92 -23.41 -18.98
CA GLY A 467 -4.90 -24.38 -18.51
C GLY A 467 -4.55 -25.07 -17.18
N ASP A 468 -3.37 -24.82 -16.60
CA ASP A 468 -3.00 -25.42 -15.32
C ASP A 468 -3.78 -24.79 -14.16
N CYS A 469 -4.06 -23.48 -14.20
CA CYS A 469 -4.92 -22.85 -13.20
C CYS A 469 -6.30 -23.49 -13.13
N ARG A 470 -6.87 -23.90 -14.25
CA ARG A 470 -8.16 -24.63 -14.26
C ARG A 470 -8.08 -25.96 -13.50
N LYS A 471 -6.98 -26.71 -13.66
CA LYS A 471 -6.74 -27.95 -12.89
C LYS A 471 -6.61 -27.66 -11.40
N LEU A 472 -5.86 -26.61 -11.05
CA LEU A 472 -5.67 -26.17 -9.67
C LEU A 472 -7.01 -25.76 -9.03
N LEU A 473 -7.83 -24.97 -9.73
CA LEU A 473 -9.17 -24.60 -9.27
C LEU A 473 -10.10 -25.80 -9.10
N SER A 474 -10.06 -26.75 -10.03
CA SER A 474 -10.83 -27.99 -9.93
C SER A 474 -10.42 -28.82 -8.71
N LEU A 475 -9.12 -28.96 -8.48
CA LEU A 475 -8.60 -29.64 -7.28
C LEU A 475 -9.02 -28.90 -6.00
N ALA A 476 -8.93 -27.57 -5.97
CA ALA A 476 -9.39 -26.79 -4.82
C ALA A 476 -10.87 -27.00 -4.53
N LYS A 477 -11.71 -27.03 -5.59
CA LYS A 477 -13.14 -27.32 -5.48
C LYS A 477 -13.40 -28.70 -4.88
N GLU A 478 -12.67 -29.72 -5.32
CA GLU A 478 -12.77 -31.08 -4.76
C GLU A 478 -12.33 -31.13 -3.28
N LEU A 479 -11.23 -30.45 -2.94
CA LEU A 479 -10.73 -30.41 -1.56
C LEU A 479 -11.67 -29.67 -0.61
N LEU A 480 -12.49 -28.74 -1.11
CA LEU A 480 -13.46 -27.96 -0.34
C LEU A 480 -14.89 -28.52 -0.42
N ALA A 481 -15.16 -29.52 -1.27
CA ALA A 481 -16.50 -30.05 -1.49
C ALA A 481 -17.18 -30.53 -0.20
N GLY A 482 -18.48 -30.20 -0.06
CA GLY A 482 -19.31 -30.64 1.06
C GLY A 482 -19.04 -29.92 2.38
N LEU A 483 -18.23 -28.86 2.40
CA LEU A 483 -18.07 -28.00 3.58
C LEU A 483 -19.19 -26.97 3.62
N ASP A 484 -19.74 -26.74 4.83
CA ASP A 484 -20.86 -25.83 5.03
C ASP A 484 -20.47 -24.37 4.84
N GLY A 485 -21.35 -23.60 4.21
CA GLY A 485 -21.26 -22.15 4.10
C GLY A 485 -20.35 -21.65 2.98
N LEU A 486 -19.75 -22.50 2.14
CA LEU A 486 -18.90 -22.10 1.02
C LEU A 486 -19.69 -22.02 -0.28
N ASP A 487 -19.57 -20.91 -1.02
CA ASP A 487 -20.00 -20.83 -2.39
C ASP A 487 -18.82 -21.14 -3.34
N LEU A 488 -18.76 -22.37 -3.82
CA LEU A 488 -17.69 -22.86 -4.70
C LEU A 488 -17.96 -22.58 -6.19
N SER A 489 -19.08 -21.95 -6.54
CA SER A 489 -19.43 -21.64 -7.95
C SER A 489 -18.39 -20.71 -8.60
N VAL A 490 -17.76 -19.84 -7.81
CA VAL A 490 -16.70 -18.91 -8.25
C VAL A 490 -15.46 -19.64 -8.81
N LEU A 491 -15.28 -20.94 -8.49
CA LEU A 491 -14.17 -21.74 -8.99
C LEU A 491 -14.43 -22.33 -10.39
N ASP A 492 -15.67 -22.25 -10.90
CA ASP A 492 -16.07 -22.71 -12.24
C ASP A 492 -15.91 -21.61 -13.30
N SER A 493 -15.70 -20.36 -12.90
CA SER A 493 -15.59 -19.23 -13.81
C SER A 493 -14.36 -19.37 -14.73
N SER A 494 -14.48 -18.92 -15.99
CA SER A 494 -13.34 -18.86 -16.92
C SER A 494 -12.19 -18.03 -16.33
N ILE A 495 -11.00 -18.51 -16.62
CA ILE A 495 -9.74 -17.82 -16.25
C ILE A 495 -9.46 -16.72 -17.25
#